data_6a19b3365192e70e89de792f7ee4bdd1
#
_entry.id   6a19b3365192e70e89de792f7ee4bdd1
#
_cell.length_a   1.000
_cell.length_b   1.000
_cell.length_c   1.000
_cell.angle_alpha   90.00
_cell.angle_beta   90.00
_cell.angle_gamma   90.00
#
_symmetry.space_group_name_H-M   'P 1'
#
loop_
_entity.id
_entity.type
_entity.pdbx_description
1 polymer ?
#
loop_
_entity_poly.entity_id
_entity_poly.type
_entity_poly.pdbx_seq_one_letter_code
_entity_poly.pdbx_strand_id
1 'polypeptide(L)'
;MNKPLSEADLATPTVTTGPIAGSRKVYAAPDTAPDLRVPLREIPLAEGSGEEPVRVYDPSGIYTEADSAIDVEKGLARARVAWVKERSGVEEYGGRPIKPVDNGNVTGKHLARNFPNTPRPMRASSSLPLQGGGRSAEPVRMGQSAELLPTPALRAAPPPPGEGREHPITQLEWARSGVITKEMIYIAERENLGRKTMLDVAQERHDDGESFGAAVPLFVTPEFVRDEVARGRAIIPSNINHGELEPMIIGRNFLTKINANIGNSAVTSSVEEEVEKMVWAIRWGADTVMDLSTGRNIHNTREWILRNSPVPIGTVPIYQALEKVNGDPVKLDWECYKDTLIEQCEQGVDYFTIHAGVRLAYIHLTANRVTGIVSRGGSIMAKWCLAHHKESFLYERFGEICDLMRKYDVSFSLGDGLRP
;
A
#
# COMPACT_ATOMS: atom_id res chain seq x y z
N MET A 1 -48.59 14.85 1.86
CA MET A 1 -48.70 14.01 3.07
C MET A 1 -47.96 12.70 2.73
N ASN A 2 -46.81 12.52 3.28
CA ASN A 2 -46.03 11.26 3.10
C ASN A 2 -46.72 10.17 3.93
N LYS A 3 -47.13 9.10 3.24
CA LYS A 3 -47.66 7.90 3.90
C LYS A 3 -46.55 7.31 4.78
N PRO A 4 -46.77 6.99 6.05
CA PRO A 4 -45.77 6.33 6.87
C PRO A 4 -45.43 4.98 6.22
N LEU A 5 -44.10 4.67 6.14
CA LEU A 5 -43.59 3.39 5.64
C LEU A 5 -44.19 2.26 6.51
N SER A 6 -44.71 1.20 5.89
CA SER A 6 -45.20 0.03 6.60
C SER A 6 -44.01 -0.82 7.08
N GLU A 7 -44.20 -1.66 8.10
CA GLU A 7 -43.16 -2.61 8.53
C GLU A 7 -42.65 -3.52 7.41
N ALA A 8 -43.45 -3.75 6.37
CA ALA A 8 -43.03 -4.49 5.17
C ALA A 8 -42.06 -3.68 4.29
N ASP A 9 -42.11 -2.34 4.35
CA ASP A 9 -41.16 -1.47 3.64
C ASP A 9 -39.81 -1.35 4.38
N LEU A 10 -39.73 -1.88 5.61
CA LEU A 10 -38.54 -1.99 6.45
C LEU A 10 -37.97 -3.41 6.38
N ALA A 11 -38.26 -4.18 5.32
CA ALA A 11 -37.60 -5.45 5.07
C ALA A 11 -36.06 -5.23 5.21
N THR A 12 -35.47 -5.94 6.17
CA THR A 12 -34.04 -5.89 6.46
C THR A 12 -33.30 -5.94 5.13
N PRO A 13 -32.50 -4.92 4.77
CA PRO A 13 -31.79 -4.95 3.49
C PRO A 13 -30.97 -6.23 3.49
N THR A 14 -31.23 -7.12 2.53
CA THR A 14 -30.39 -8.28 2.30
C THR A 14 -29.03 -7.74 1.95
N VAL A 15 -28.09 -7.82 2.92
CA VAL A 15 -26.70 -7.44 2.69
C VAL A 15 -26.19 -8.40 1.65
N THR A 16 -26.02 -7.90 0.41
CA THR A 16 -25.44 -8.68 -0.66
C THR A 16 -23.97 -8.88 -0.34
N THR A 17 -23.52 -10.12 -0.26
CA THR A 17 -22.13 -10.49 0.04
C THR A 17 -21.28 -10.58 -1.24
N GLY A 18 -21.76 -10.06 -2.34
CA GLY A 18 -21.15 -10.19 -3.66
C GLY A 18 -21.34 -8.95 -4.52
N PRO A 19 -20.84 -8.98 -5.76
CA PRO A 19 -20.98 -7.89 -6.71
C PRO A 19 -22.45 -7.59 -7.02
N ILE A 20 -22.71 -6.38 -7.53
CA ILE A 20 -24.04 -5.92 -7.94
C ILE A 20 -24.68 -6.98 -8.87
N ALA A 21 -25.92 -7.35 -8.59
CA ALA A 21 -26.66 -8.32 -9.41
C ALA A 21 -26.71 -7.86 -10.88
N GLY A 22 -26.48 -8.82 -11.80
CA GLY A 22 -26.43 -8.52 -13.24
C GLY A 22 -25.08 -7.95 -13.72
N SER A 23 -24.19 -7.55 -12.85
CA SER A 23 -22.84 -7.15 -13.26
C SER A 23 -21.97 -8.37 -13.60
N ARG A 24 -21.01 -8.17 -14.49
CA ARG A 24 -20.07 -9.24 -14.87
C ARG A 24 -18.63 -8.76 -14.77
N LYS A 25 -17.73 -9.67 -14.41
CA LYS A 25 -16.29 -9.43 -14.47
C LYS A 25 -15.80 -9.67 -15.89
N VAL A 26 -15.05 -8.72 -16.42
CA VAL A 26 -14.37 -8.80 -17.71
C VAL A 26 -12.94 -8.29 -17.57
N TYR A 27 -12.10 -8.55 -18.58
CA TYR A 27 -10.70 -8.16 -18.54
C TYR A 27 -10.36 -7.30 -19.74
N ALA A 28 -9.68 -6.18 -19.50
CA ALA A 28 -9.02 -5.41 -20.55
C ALA A 28 -7.56 -5.88 -20.68
N ALA A 29 -7.04 -5.80 -21.90
CA ALA A 29 -5.63 -6.04 -22.19
C ALA A 29 -5.08 -4.80 -22.90
N PRO A 30 -4.03 -4.14 -22.35
CA PRO A 30 -3.40 -3.03 -23.02
C PRO A 30 -2.76 -3.43 -24.35
N ASP A 31 -2.90 -2.64 -25.40
CA ASP A 31 -2.32 -2.91 -26.73
C ASP A 31 -0.80 -3.09 -26.68
N THR A 32 -0.12 -2.36 -25.79
CA THR A 32 1.32 -2.41 -25.62
C THR A 32 1.81 -3.59 -24.77
N ALA A 33 0.92 -4.27 -24.08
CA ALA A 33 1.22 -5.43 -23.23
C ALA A 33 0.02 -6.39 -23.18
N PRO A 34 -0.25 -7.14 -24.25
CA PRO A 34 -1.44 -7.99 -24.37
C PRO A 34 -1.44 -9.20 -23.42
N ASP A 35 -0.32 -9.48 -22.78
CA ASP A 35 -0.19 -10.48 -21.71
C ASP A 35 -0.75 -10.00 -20.36
N LEU A 36 -1.00 -8.71 -20.19
CA LEU A 36 -1.62 -8.16 -18.99
C LEU A 36 -3.14 -8.34 -19.04
N ARG A 37 -3.72 -8.63 -17.89
CA ARG A 37 -5.16 -8.75 -17.69
C ARG A 37 -5.60 -7.80 -16.59
N VAL A 38 -6.26 -6.71 -16.96
CA VAL A 38 -6.75 -5.70 -16.03
C VAL A 38 -8.24 -5.96 -15.77
N PRO A 39 -8.63 -6.35 -14.54
CA PRO A 39 -10.01 -6.71 -14.23
C PRO A 39 -10.90 -5.47 -14.15
N LEU A 40 -12.06 -5.57 -14.74
CA LEU A 40 -13.10 -4.58 -14.63
C LEU A 40 -14.46 -5.21 -14.38
N ARG A 41 -15.32 -4.46 -13.73
CA ARG A 41 -16.72 -4.78 -13.50
C ARG A 41 -17.56 -4.02 -14.50
N GLU A 42 -18.28 -4.72 -15.36
CA GLU A 42 -19.24 -4.17 -16.28
C GLU A 42 -20.63 -4.22 -15.65
N ILE A 43 -21.23 -3.05 -15.45
CA ILE A 43 -22.50 -2.88 -14.77
C ILE A 43 -23.53 -2.43 -15.81
N PRO A 44 -24.51 -3.29 -16.17
CA PRO A 44 -25.56 -2.90 -17.12
C PRO A 44 -26.44 -1.82 -16.50
N LEU A 45 -26.84 -0.86 -17.34
CA LEU A 45 -27.82 0.14 -16.98
C LEU A 45 -29.24 -0.38 -17.22
N ALA A 46 -30.26 0.39 -16.82
CA ALA A 46 -31.65 -0.03 -16.94
C ALA A 46 -32.00 -0.39 -18.39
N GLU A 47 -32.80 -1.45 -18.55
CA GLU A 47 -33.30 -1.84 -19.87
C GLU A 47 -34.02 -0.66 -20.55
N GLY A 48 -33.65 -0.38 -21.81
CA GLY A 48 -34.23 0.71 -22.57
C GLY A 48 -33.55 2.07 -22.46
N SER A 49 -32.50 2.21 -21.64
CA SER A 49 -31.70 3.46 -21.56
C SER A 49 -30.99 3.77 -22.90
N GLY A 50 -30.62 2.74 -23.65
CA GLY A 50 -29.80 2.89 -24.87
C GLY A 50 -28.34 3.25 -24.58
N GLU A 51 -27.94 3.28 -23.32
CA GLU A 51 -26.59 3.61 -22.88
C GLU A 51 -25.73 2.36 -22.73
N GLU A 52 -24.40 2.52 -22.93
CA GLU A 52 -23.45 1.44 -22.71
C GLU A 52 -23.30 1.13 -21.22
N PRO A 53 -22.96 -0.13 -20.84
CA PRO A 53 -22.69 -0.49 -19.46
C PRO A 53 -21.56 0.35 -18.86
N VAL A 54 -21.71 0.72 -17.60
CA VAL A 54 -20.64 1.40 -16.85
C VAL A 54 -19.54 0.42 -16.51
N ARG A 55 -18.28 0.80 -16.76
CA ARG A 55 -17.11 -0.02 -16.48
C ARG A 55 -16.29 0.63 -15.38
N VAL A 56 -16.03 -0.13 -14.31
CA VAL A 56 -15.18 0.30 -13.19
C VAL A 56 -14.11 -0.75 -12.93
N TYR A 57 -12.99 -0.35 -12.37
CA TYR A 57 -11.97 -1.30 -11.95
C TYR A 57 -12.53 -2.24 -10.86
N ASP A 58 -12.19 -3.52 -10.94
CA ASP A 58 -12.63 -4.54 -9.98
C ASP A 58 -11.45 -5.05 -9.15
N PRO A 59 -11.23 -4.53 -7.90
CA PRO A 59 -10.09 -4.91 -7.07
C PRO A 59 -10.21 -6.30 -6.46
N SER A 60 -11.31 -7.01 -6.69
CA SER A 60 -11.61 -8.28 -6.00
C SER A 60 -10.78 -9.49 -6.47
N GLY A 61 -9.82 -9.32 -7.40
CA GLY A 61 -9.04 -10.44 -7.91
C GLY A 61 -9.93 -11.56 -8.45
N ILE A 62 -9.59 -12.79 -8.15
CA ILE A 62 -10.39 -13.96 -8.57
C ILE A 62 -11.65 -14.21 -7.72
N TYR A 63 -11.82 -13.49 -6.61
CA TYR A 63 -12.86 -13.76 -5.60
C TYR A 63 -14.29 -13.48 -6.08
N THR A 64 -14.44 -12.84 -7.23
CA THR A 64 -15.76 -12.59 -7.87
C THR A 64 -15.85 -13.17 -9.27
N GLU A 65 -14.97 -14.09 -9.65
CA GLU A 65 -15.09 -14.87 -10.88
C GLU A 65 -16.10 -16.00 -10.68
N ALA A 66 -17.02 -16.17 -11.64
CA ALA A 66 -18.13 -17.12 -11.51
C ALA A 66 -17.67 -18.58 -11.38
N ASP A 67 -16.57 -18.94 -12.07
CA ASP A 67 -16.07 -20.32 -12.18
C ASP A 67 -14.77 -20.56 -11.42
N SER A 68 -14.32 -19.61 -10.57
CA SER A 68 -13.07 -19.77 -9.85
C SER A 68 -13.21 -20.70 -8.64
N ALA A 69 -12.44 -21.79 -8.63
CA ALA A 69 -12.23 -22.59 -7.43
C ALA A 69 -11.21 -21.87 -6.52
N ILE A 70 -11.70 -21.17 -5.51
CA ILE A 70 -10.85 -20.45 -4.56
C ILE A 70 -10.29 -21.46 -3.55
N ASP A 71 -8.97 -21.57 -3.51
CA ASP A 71 -8.23 -22.36 -2.53
C ASP A 71 -7.27 -21.44 -1.78
N VAL A 72 -7.69 -20.94 -0.62
CA VAL A 72 -6.90 -20.02 0.20
C VAL A 72 -5.57 -20.63 0.68
N GLU A 73 -5.45 -21.98 0.69
CA GLU A 73 -4.22 -22.67 1.07
C GLU A 73 -3.16 -22.65 -0.03
N LYS A 74 -3.58 -22.52 -1.29
CA LYS A 74 -2.66 -22.33 -2.41
C LYS A 74 -2.26 -20.88 -2.61
N GLY A 75 -3.10 -19.97 -2.15
CA GLY A 75 -2.96 -18.54 -2.44
C GLY A 75 -3.26 -18.19 -3.90
N LEU A 76 -3.04 -16.95 -4.25
CA LEU A 76 -3.24 -16.41 -5.59
C LEU A 76 -2.06 -16.71 -6.52
N ALA A 77 -2.30 -16.60 -7.82
CA ALA A 77 -1.25 -16.70 -8.83
C ALA A 77 -0.23 -15.54 -8.68
N ARG A 78 1.05 -15.87 -8.72
CA ARG A 78 2.15 -14.92 -8.52
C ARG A 78 2.68 -14.36 -9.85
N ALA A 79 1.78 -13.81 -10.66
CA ALA A 79 2.09 -13.35 -12.02
C ALA A 79 3.16 -12.23 -12.03
N ARG A 80 3.18 -11.36 -11.03
CA ARG A 80 4.10 -10.22 -10.95
C ARG A 80 5.56 -10.64 -10.69
N VAL A 81 5.83 -11.84 -10.18
CA VAL A 81 7.20 -12.36 -10.01
C VAL A 81 7.96 -12.39 -11.34
N ALA A 82 7.29 -12.75 -12.44
CA ALA A 82 7.89 -12.73 -13.77
C ALA A 82 8.31 -11.30 -14.18
N TRP A 83 7.46 -10.31 -13.92
CA TRP A 83 7.73 -8.90 -14.25
C TRP A 83 8.94 -8.35 -13.48
N VAL A 84 9.06 -8.72 -12.19
CA VAL A 84 10.17 -8.30 -11.34
C VAL A 84 11.49 -8.93 -11.83
N LYS A 85 11.49 -10.23 -12.13
CA LYS A 85 12.68 -10.94 -12.60
C LYS A 85 13.14 -10.48 -14.00
N GLU A 86 12.20 -10.15 -14.88
CA GLU A 86 12.46 -9.65 -16.23
C GLU A 86 13.24 -8.33 -16.22
N ARG A 87 13.01 -7.49 -15.21
CA ARG A 87 13.75 -6.23 -15.04
C ARG A 87 15.17 -6.42 -14.53
N SER A 88 15.54 -7.61 -14.03
CA SER A 88 16.82 -7.90 -13.38
C SER A 88 17.07 -7.10 -12.09
N GLY A 89 18.30 -7.13 -11.57
CA GLY A 89 18.70 -6.37 -10.38
C GLY A 89 18.20 -6.94 -9.04
N VAL A 90 17.51 -8.08 -9.05
CA VAL A 90 17.03 -8.77 -7.86
C VAL A 90 17.64 -10.17 -7.74
N GLU A 91 17.80 -10.65 -6.52
CA GLU A 91 18.26 -12.01 -6.23
C GLU A 91 17.33 -12.69 -5.22
N GLU A 92 17.06 -13.97 -5.44
CA GLU A 92 16.44 -14.82 -4.41
C GLU A 92 17.48 -15.22 -3.37
N TYR A 93 17.09 -15.26 -2.10
CA TYR A 93 17.99 -15.66 -1.02
C TYR A 93 17.24 -16.42 0.09
N GLY A 94 17.98 -16.87 1.10
CA GLY A 94 17.40 -17.69 2.17
C GLY A 94 16.44 -16.98 3.11
N GLY A 95 16.45 -15.66 3.06
CA GLY A 95 15.65 -14.84 3.97
C GLY A 95 16.11 -14.91 5.44
N ARG A 96 15.44 -14.14 6.25
CA ARG A 96 15.58 -14.14 7.69
C ARG A 96 14.87 -15.37 8.29
N PRO A 97 15.46 -16.10 9.26
CA PRO A 97 14.76 -17.19 9.92
C PRO A 97 13.59 -16.66 10.75
N ILE A 98 12.45 -17.36 10.67
CA ILE A 98 11.29 -17.05 11.51
C ILE A 98 11.63 -17.43 12.96
N LYS A 99 11.41 -16.50 13.88
CA LYS A 99 11.68 -16.66 15.32
C LYS A 99 10.34 -16.81 16.07
N PRO A 100 10.30 -17.55 17.19
CA PRO A 100 9.07 -17.67 17.99
C PRO A 100 8.47 -16.31 18.40
N VAL A 101 9.31 -15.32 18.65
CA VAL A 101 8.91 -13.97 19.04
C VAL A 101 8.13 -13.24 17.93
N ASP A 102 8.29 -13.61 16.65
CA ASP A 102 7.56 -13.02 15.52
C ASP A 102 6.05 -13.31 15.57
N ASN A 103 5.70 -14.40 16.24
CA ASN A 103 4.34 -14.81 16.54
C ASN A 103 3.96 -14.60 18.02
N GLY A 104 4.69 -13.76 18.77
CA GLY A 104 4.43 -13.47 20.18
C GLY A 104 4.72 -14.65 21.12
N ASN A 105 5.73 -15.48 20.78
CA ASN A 105 6.14 -16.67 21.55
C ASN A 105 5.02 -17.69 21.78
N VAL A 106 4.05 -17.75 20.90
CA VAL A 106 2.95 -18.73 20.95
C VAL A 106 3.47 -20.12 20.60
N THR A 107 2.99 -21.14 21.31
CA THR A 107 3.39 -22.54 21.09
C THR A 107 2.18 -23.49 21.07
N GLY A 108 2.40 -24.69 20.55
CA GLY A 108 1.41 -25.76 20.52
C GLY A 108 0.16 -25.39 19.72
N LYS A 109 -1.02 -25.76 20.23
CA LYS A 109 -2.31 -25.55 19.56
C LYS A 109 -2.72 -24.09 19.38
N HIS A 110 -2.04 -23.17 20.00
CA HIS A 110 -2.33 -21.73 19.91
C HIS A 110 -1.48 -21.03 18.82
N LEU A 111 -0.45 -21.71 18.30
CA LEU A 111 0.31 -21.22 17.17
C LEU A 111 -0.52 -21.43 15.90
N ALA A 112 -0.80 -20.34 15.18
CA ALA A 112 -1.44 -20.43 13.89
C ALA A 112 -0.55 -21.21 12.91
N ARG A 113 -1.16 -21.95 12.02
CA ARG A 113 -0.41 -22.72 11.01
C ARG A 113 0.33 -21.79 10.06
N ASN A 114 1.50 -22.22 9.62
CA ASN A 114 2.24 -21.55 8.58
C ASN A 114 1.50 -21.66 7.25
N PHE A 115 1.69 -20.66 6.38
CA PHE A 115 1.24 -20.80 4.99
C PHE A 115 2.02 -21.94 4.32
N PRO A 116 1.37 -22.87 3.61
CA PRO A 116 2.02 -24.11 3.16
C PRO A 116 3.18 -23.92 2.21
N ASN A 117 3.11 -22.92 1.33
CA ASN A 117 4.07 -22.68 0.25
C ASN A 117 4.64 -21.26 0.31
N THR A 118 5.16 -20.85 1.46
CA THR A 118 5.81 -19.55 1.61
C THR A 118 6.96 -19.41 0.60
N PRO A 119 6.94 -18.41 -0.27
CA PRO A 119 7.98 -18.23 -1.29
C PRO A 119 9.30 -17.80 -0.67
N ARG A 120 10.40 -18.09 -1.38
CA ARG A 120 11.70 -17.49 -1.04
C ARG A 120 11.66 -16.00 -1.32
N PRO A 121 12.15 -15.15 -0.41
CA PRO A 121 12.18 -13.72 -0.64
C PRO A 121 13.23 -13.32 -1.67
N MET A 122 12.95 -12.23 -2.35
CA MET A 122 13.86 -11.51 -3.24
C MET A 122 14.30 -10.21 -2.57
N ARG A 123 15.47 -9.74 -2.94
CA ARG A 123 15.99 -8.41 -2.58
C ARG A 123 16.81 -7.84 -3.71
N ALA A 124 17.18 -6.56 -3.61
CA ALA A 124 18.16 -5.95 -4.48
C ALA A 124 19.48 -6.75 -4.48
N SER A 125 20.04 -7.05 -5.65
CA SER A 125 21.28 -7.79 -5.78
C SER A 125 22.45 -7.10 -5.09
N SER A 126 23.22 -7.86 -4.30
CA SER A 126 24.37 -7.36 -3.55
C SER A 126 25.63 -7.15 -4.40
N SER A 127 25.60 -7.51 -5.68
CA SER A 127 26.76 -7.39 -6.60
C SER A 127 27.11 -5.94 -6.98
N LEU A 128 26.38 -4.94 -6.50
CA LEU A 128 26.69 -3.53 -6.68
C LEU A 128 27.18 -2.94 -5.35
N PRO A 129 28.33 -2.24 -5.33
CA PRO A 129 28.87 -1.68 -4.11
C PRO A 129 27.93 -0.64 -3.52
N LEU A 130 27.44 -0.90 -2.30
CA LEU A 130 26.80 0.09 -1.45
C LEU A 130 27.85 1.11 -1.00
N GLN A 131 28.14 2.11 -1.81
CA GLN A 131 28.84 3.28 -1.30
C GLN A 131 27.86 4.12 -0.50
N GLY A 132 27.93 3.97 0.82
CA GLY A 132 27.30 4.85 1.79
C GLY A 132 27.80 6.27 1.60
N GLY A 133 27.08 7.05 0.80
CA GLY A 133 27.24 8.50 0.74
C GLY A 133 26.50 9.14 1.89
N GLY A 134 27.08 9.15 3.07
CA GLY A 134 26.66 10.02 4.16
C GLY A 134 26.82 11.48 3.73
N ARG A 135 25.77 12.08 3.17
CA ARG A 135 25.65 13.53 3.11
C ARG A 135 25.00 13.96 4.42
N SER A 136 25.82 14.52 5.30
CA SER A 136 25.35 15.35 6.40
C SER A 136 24.44 16.42 5.82
N ALA A 137 23.16 16.41 6.22
CA ALA A 137 22.23 17.46 5.89
C ALA A 137 22.69 18.74 6.62
N GLU A 138 23.16 19.72 5.88
CA GLU A 138 23.32 21.06 6.42
C GLU A 138 21.94 21.62 6.80
N PRO A 139 21.84 22.36 7.92
CA PRO A 139 20.57 22.91 8.36
C PRO A 139 20.11 24.01 7.40
N VAL A 140 18.94 23.83 6.79
CA VAL A 140 18.27 24.84 5.99
C VAL A 140 17.88 26.00 6.92
N ARG A 141 18.51 27.14 6.74
CA ARG A 141 18.11 28.42 7.37
C ARG A 141 16.76 28.84 6.81
N MET A 142 15.77 28.92 7.67
CA MET A 142 14.50 29.61 7.36
C MET A 142 14.74 31.12 7.30
N GLY A 143 14.42 31.72 6.17
CA GLY A 143 14.32 33.15 5.97
C GLY A 143 14.46 33.54 4.52
N GLN A 144 13.33 33.63 3.83
CA GLN A 144 12.99 34.75 2.94
C GLN A 144 11.75 34.39 2.08
N SER A 145 10.93 35.38 1.87
CA SER A 145 9.65 35.46 1.22
C SER A 145 9.57 34.68 -0.12
N ALA A 146 8.52 33.86 -0.30
CA ALA A 146 8.26 33.17 -1.54
C ALA A 146 7.74 34.15 -2.61
N GLU A 147 8.58 34.54 -3.54
CA GLU A 147 8.16 35.01 -4.85
C GLU A 147 7.64 33.82 -5.68
N LEU A 148 6.46 33.99 -6.25
CA LEU A 148 5.86 33.02 -7.19
C LEU A 148 6.76 32.90 -8.43
N LEU A 149 7.55 31.86 -8.49
CA LEU A 149 8.33 31.52 -9.68
C LEU A 149 7.44 30.89 -10.74
N PRO A 150 7.63 31.24 -12.03
CA PRO A 150 6.88 30.65 -13.13
C PRO A 150 7.16 29.13 -13.25
N THR A 151 6.14 28.39 -13.69
CA THR A 151 6.16 26.95 -13.91
C THR A 151 7.44 26.51 -14.64
N PRO A 152 8.28 25.63 -14.08
CA PRO A 152 9.47 25.18 -14.80
C PRO A 152 9.07 24.42 -16.05
N ALA A 153 9.60 24.82 -17.19
CA ALA A 153 9.52 24.07 -18.44
C ALA A 153 9.96 22.62 -18.20
N LEU A 154 9.26 21.68 -18.86
CA LEU A 154 9.58 20.27 -18.93
C LEU A 154 11.11 20.05 -19.04
N ARG A 155 11.75 19.70 -17.94
CA ARG A 155 13.13 19.23 -18.01
C ARG A 155 13.11 17.88 -18.72
N ALA A 156 13.96 17.76 -19.73
CA ALA A 156 14.21 16.51 -20.43
C ALA A 156 14.39 15.33 -19.46
N ALA A 157 13.91 14.16 -19.85
CA ALA A 157 14.11 12.92 -19.10
C ALA A 157 15.59 12.79 -18.68
N PRO A 158 15.90 12.35 -17.46
CA PRO A 158 17.28 12.09 -17.08
C PRO A 158 17.90 11.06 -18.04
N PRO A 159 19.18 11.18 -18.38
CA PRO A 159 19.84 10.23 -19.27
C PRO A 159 19.82 8.82 -18.66
N PRO A 160 19.86 7.77 -19.51
CA PRO A 160 19.92 6.40 -19.03
C PRO A 160 21.12 6.20 -18.09
N PRO A 161 21.07 5.21 -17.17
CA PRO A 161 22.14 5.01 -16.20
C PRO A 161 23.47 4.81 -16.90
N GLY A 162 24.39 5.76 -16.71
CA GLY A 162 25.78 5.63 -17.14
C GLY A 162 26.53 4.61 -16.29
N GLU A 163 27.63 4.08 -16.81
CA GLU A 163 28.53 3.17 -16.09
C GLU A 163 28.84 3.72 -14.69
N GLY A 164 28.51 2.96 -13.64
CA GLY A 164 28.73 3.30 -12.22
C GLY A 164 27.48 3.68 -11.42
N ARG A 165 26.26 3.71 -11.99
CA ARG A 165 25.02 3.88 -11.23
C ARG A 165 24.48 2.52 -10.77
N GLU A 166 24.00 2.48 -9.53
CA GLU A 166 23.29 1.31 -8.99
C GLU A 166 22.09 0.95 -9.89
N HIS A 167 21.85 -0.35 -10.04
CA HIS A 167 20.70 -0.84 -10.82
C HIS A 167 19.39 -0.39 -10.17
N PRO A 168 18.42 0.15 -10.93
CA PRO A 168 17.12 0.51 -10.38
C PRO A 168 16.42 -0.70 -9.77
N ILE A 169 15.77 -0.52 -8.65
CA ILE A 169 14.94 -1.53 -7.96
C ILE A 169 13.51 -1.03 -7.81
N THR A 170 13.35 0.17 -7.24
CA THR A 170 12.04 0.74 -6.95
C THR A 170 11.36 1.30 -8.20
N GLN A 171 10.02 1.34 -8.18
CA GLN A 171 9.24 1.99 -9.24
C GLN A 171 9.69 3.45 -9.47
N LEU A 172 10.06 4.15 -8.38
CA LEU A 172 10.60 5.50 -8.46
C LEU A 172 11.92 5.56 -9.25
N GLU A 173 12.83 4.62 -9.01
CA GLU A 173 14.13 4.56 -9.70
C GLU A 173 13.96 4.20 -11.17
N TRP A 174 13.10 3.23 -11.47
CA TRP A 174 12.73 2.89 -12.85
C TRP A 174 12.12 4.09 -13.58
N ALA A 175 11.17 4.78 -12.95
CA ALA A 175 10.57 5.98 -13.53
C ALA A 175 11.62 7.08 -13.80
N ARG A 176 12.53 7.32 -12.85
CA ARG A 176 13.61 8.31 -13.01
C ARG A 176 14.66 7.92 -14.04
N SER A 177 14.83 6.63 -14.31
CA SER A 177 15.67 6.15 -15.41
C SER A 177 14.98 6.22 -16.78
N GLY A 178 13.71 6.65 -16.83
CA GLY A 178 12.94 6.76 -18.06
C GLY A 178 12.26 5.47 -18.50
N VAL A 179 12.36 4.39 -17.71
CA VAL A 179 11.80 3.08 -18.03
C VAL A 179 10.35 3.00 -17.59
N ILE A 180 9.50 2.48 -18.46
CA ILE A 180 8.10 2.17 -18.18
C ILE A 180 8.03 0.69 -17.80
N THR A 181 7.57 0.41 -16.57
CA THR A 181 7.42 -0.96 -16.08
C THR A 181 6.04 -1.54 -16.45
N LYS A 182 5.89 -2.87 -16.37
CA LYS A 182 4.57 -3.51 -16.58
C LYS A 182 3.53 -3.03 -15.58
N GLU A 183 3.96 -2.72 -14.35
CA GLU A 183 3.09 -2.10 -13.34
C GLU A 183 2.54 -0.74 -13.82
N MET A 184 3.36 0.10 -14.44
CA MET A 184 2.92 1.41 -14.97
C MET A 184 1.96 1.26 -16.14
N ILE A 185 2.15 0.27 -17.01
CA ILE A 185 1.22 -0.04 -18.10
C ILE A 185 -0.12 -0.53 -17.54
N TYR A 186 -0.09 -1.46 -16.59
CA TYR A 186 -1.28 -1.96 -15.90
C TYR A 186 -2.07 -0.83 -15.25
N ILE A 187 -1.38 0.06 -14.55
CA ILE A 187 -1.98 1.21 -13.87
C ILE A 187 -2.63 2.17 -14.87
N ALA A 188 -1.99 2.46 -16.00
CA ALA A 188 -2.56 3.34 -17.01
C ALA A 188 -3.90 2.80 -17.50
N GLU A 189 -3.97 1.51 -17.81
CA GLU A 189 -5.23 0.86 -18.20
C GLU A 189 -6.27 0.95 -17.09
N ARG A 190 -5.91 0.59 -15.86
CA ARG A 190 -6.76 0.67 -14.67
C ARG A 190 -7.36 2.07 -14.47
N GLU A 191 -6.54 3.12 -14.60
CA GLU A 191 -6.96 4.50 -14.35
C GLU A 191 -7.89 5.06 -15.45
N ASN A 192 -7.90 4.45 -16.63
CA ASN A 192 -8.80 4.84 -17.71
C ASN A 192 -10.19 4.22 -17.60
N LEU A 193 -10.34 3.13 -16.81
CA LEU A 193 -11.63 2.48 -16.58
C LEU A 193 -12.58 3.40 -15.79
N GLY A 194 -13.76 3.64 -16.32
CA GLY A 194 -14.75 4.56 -15.73
C GLY A 194 -14.43 6.05 -15.83
N ARG A 195 -13.28 6.44 -16.38
CA ARG A 195 -12.85 7.84 -16.45
C ARG A 195 -13.75 8.69 -17.33
N LYS A 196 -14.27 8.15 -18.43
CA LYS A 196 -15.18 8.88 -19.32
C LYS A 196 -16.39 9.44 -18.57
N THR A 197 -17.10 8.60 -17.83
CA THR A 197 -18.25 9.01 -17.00
C THR A 197 -17.87 10.07 -15.97
N MET A 198 -16.70 9.92 -15.32
CA MET A 198 -16.23 10.91 -14.36
C MET A 198 -15.88 12.24 -15.00
N LEU A 199 -15.37 12.24 -16.23
CA LEU A 199 -15.03 13.44 -16.95
C LEU A 199 -16.29 14.19 -17.41
N ASP A 200 -17.31 13.48 -17.85
CA ASP A 200 -18.59 14.08 -18.22
C ASP A 200 -19.19 14.80 -17.01
N VAL A 201 -19.23 14.15 -15.84
CA VAL A 201 -19.68 14.76 -14.57
C VAL A 201 -18.78 15.92 -14.13
N ALA A 202 -17.45 15.80 -14.30
CA ALA A 202 -16.52 16.87 -13.95
C ALA A 202 -16.65 18.08 -14.88
N GLN A 203 -16.94 17.86 -16.16
CA GLN A 203 -17.20 18.92 -17.13
C GLN A 203 -18.49 19.66 -16.79
N GLU A 204 -19.58 18.96 -16.51
CA GLU A 204 -20.83 19.56 -16.07
C GLU A 204 -20.62 20.48 -14.85
N ARG A 205 -19.93 19.99 -13.83
CA ARG A 205 -19.65 20.78 -12.64
C ARG A 205 -18.71 21.96 -12.89
N HIS A 206 -17.75 21.81 -13.79
CA HIS A 206 -16.87 22.90 -14.20
C HIS A 206 -17.67 23.99 -14.93
N ASP A 207 -18.62 23.61 -15.77
CA ASP A 207 -19.49 24.51 -16.47
C ASP A 207 -20.45 25.26 -15.51
N ASP A 208 -20.78 24.63 -14.37
CA ASP A 208 -21.47 25.23 -13.22
C ASP A 208 -20.56 26.15 -12.36
N GLY A 209 -19.28 26.29 -12.69
CA GLY A 209 -18.32 27.15 -12.01
C GLY A 209 -17.61 26.50 -10.82
N GLU A 210 -17.74 25.20 -10.61
CA GLU A 210 -17.02 24.47 -9.57
C GLU A 210 -15.62 24.08 -10.05
N SER A 211 -14.58 24.37 -9.24
CA SER A 211 -13.19 23.98 -9.50
C SER A 211 -12.69 23.00 -8.46
N PHE A 212 -12.31 21.80 -8.88
CA PHE A 212 -11.76 20.76 -8.00
C PHE A 212 -10.23 20.79 -7.84
N GLY A 213 -9.55 21.79 -8.38
CA GLY A 213 -8.14 22.08 -8.15
C GLY A 213 -7.13 21.03 -8.64
N ALA A 214 -7.54 19.94 -9.30
CA ALA A 214 -6.67 18.96 -9.92
C ALA A 214 -6.87 18.95 -11.44
N ALA A 215 -5.80 19.17 -12.19
CA ALA A 215 -5.81 18.95 -13.64
C ALA A 215 -5.69 17.45 -13.92
N VAL A 216 -6.80 16.72 -13.84
CA VAL A 216 -6.83 15.30 -14.15
C VAL A 216 -6.85 15.14 -15.67
N PRO A 217 -5.87 14.42 -16.28
CA PRO A 217 -5.85 14.28 -17.74
C PRO A 217 -7.04 13.47 -18.22
N LEU A 218 -7.54 13.77 -19.42
CA LEU A 218 -8.62 13.02 -20.09
C LEU A 218 -8.28 11.54 -20.25
N PHE A 219 -7.00 11.27 -20.50
CA PHE A 219 -6.48 9.91 -20.68
C PHE A 219 -5.14 9.76 -19.97
N VAL A 220 -4.98 8.68 -19.21
CA VAL A 220 -3.73 8.34 -18.53
C VAL A 220 -2.92 7.40 -19.41
N THR A 221 -1.71 7.83 -19.81
CA THR A 221 -0.76 6.97 -20.54
C THR A 221 0.27 6.38 -19.60
N PRO A 222 0.96 5.28 -19.97
CA PRO A 222 2.08 4.76 -19.19
C PRO A 222 3.19 5.78 -18.95
N GLU A 223 3.44 6.67 -19.92
CA GLU A 223 4.40 7.78 -19.80
C GLU A 223 3.97 8.78 -18.74
N PHE A 224 2.67 9.10 -18.68
CA PHE A 224 2.13 9.98 -17.66
C PHE A 224 2.30 9.37 -16.26
N VAL A 225 2.02 8.07 -16.09
CA VAL A 225 2.24 7.34 -14.83
C VAL A 225 3.72 7.42 -14.43
N ARG A 226 4.64 7.09 -15.36
CA ARG A 226 6.07 7.19 -15.13
C ARG A 226 6.48 8.59 -14.68
N ASP A 227 6.02 9.63 -15.38
CA ASP A 227 6.43 11.01 -15.11
C ASP A 227 5.91 11.52 -13.76
N GLU A 228 4.70 11.14 -13.35
CA GLU A 228 4.15 11.47 -12.03
C GLU A 228 4.94 10.78 -10.91
N VAL A 229 5.32 9.51 -11.10
CA VAL A 229 6.16 8.77 -10.16
C VAL A 229 7.57 9.37 -10.12
N ALA A 230 8.20 9.64 -11.26
CA ALA A 230 9.55 10.21 -11.34
C ALA A 230 9.67 11.56 -10.62
N ARG A 231 8.61 12.37 -10.69
CA ARG A 231 8.50 13.68 -10.01
C ARG A 231 8.17 13.58 -8.53
N GLY A 232 7.90 12.38 -8.01
CA GLY A 232 7.48 12.15 -6.62
C GLY A 232 6.08 12.67 -6.30
N ARG A 233 5.20 12.81 -7.30
CA ARG A 233 3.79 13.22 -7.11
C ARG A 233 2.83 12.06 -7.01
N ALA A 234 3.32 10.84 -7.25
CA ALA A 234 2.59 9.61 -7.12
C ALA A 234 3.51 8.47 -6.64
N ILE A 235 2.92 7.46 -5.99
CA ILE A 235 3.59 6.25 -5.55
C ILE A 235 2.86 5.01 -6.05
N ILE A 236 3.61 3.95 -6.31
CA ILE A 236 3.10 2.62 -6.64
C ILE A 236 3.53 1.68 -5.52
N PRO A 237 2.66 1.40 -4.53
CA PRO A 237 2.99 0.44 -3.46
C PRO A 237 3.04 -0.96 -4.06
N SER A 238 4.23 -1.53 -4.18
CA SER A 238 4.42 -2.76 -4.95
C SER A 238 5.72 -3.49 -4.58
N ASN A 239 5.77 -4.01 -3.34
CA ASN A 239 6.91 -4.79 -2.87
C ASN A 239 7.25 -5.90 -3.89
N ILE A 240 8.54 -6.09 -4.19
CA ILE A 240 9.02 -7.12 -5.11
C ILE A 240 8.64 -8.54 -4.67
N ASN A 241 8.37 -8.77 -3.38
CA ASN A 241 7.98 -10.05 -2.80
C ASN A 241 6.46 -10.30 -2.81
N HIS A 242 5.64 -9.31 -3.14
CA HIS A 242 4.20 -9.47 -3.31
C HIS A 242 3.89 -9.81 -4.77
N GLY A 243 4.10 -11.07 -5.12
CA GLY A 243 3.93 -11.58 -6.49
C GLY A 243 2.48 -11.67 -6.95
N GLU A 244 1.55 -11.74 -6.02
CA GLU A 244 0.09 -11.87 -6.18
C GLU A 244 -0.60 -10.54 -6.49
N LEU A 245 0.14 -9.43 -6.31
CA LEU A 245 -0.36 -8.06 -6.40
C LEU A 245 -0.83 -7.66 -7.80
N GLU A 246 -2.01 -7.05 -7.87
CA GLU A 246 -2.51 -6.24 -8.97
C GLU A 246 -2.17 -4.76 -8.69
N PRO A 247 -1.29 -4.11 -9.47
CA PRO A 247 -0.76 -2.80 -9.12
C PRO A 247 -1.80 -1.68 -9.11
N MET A 248 -1.60 -0.70 -8.23
CA MET A 248 -2.35 0.55 -8.22
C MET A 248 -1.42 1.73 -7.93
N ILE A 249 -1.90 2.94 -8.16
CA ILE A 249 -1.17 4.17 -7.93
C ILE A 249 -1.93 5.08 -6.98
N ILE A 250 -1.21 5.76 -6.10
CA ILE A 250 -1.74 6.81 -5.24
C ILE A 250 -1.08 8.13 -5.63
N GLY A 251 -1.89 9.11 -6.01
CA GLY A 251 -1.38 10.41 -6.42
C GLY A 251 -2.51 11.38 -6.76
N ARG A 252 -2.21 12.68 -6.70
CA ARG A 252 -3.21 13.74 -6.86
C ARG A 252 -3.94 13.72 -8.20
N ASN A 253 -3.26 13.25 -9.26
CA ASN A 253 -3.80 13.26 -10.63
C ASN A 253 -4.41 11.90 -11.02
N PHE A 254 -4.69 11.04 -10.07
CA PHE A 254 -5.26 9.71 -10.25
C PHE A 254 -6.57 9.57 -9.47
N LEU A 255 -7.34 8.54 -9.80
CA LEU A 255 -8.58 8.23 -9.08
C LEU A 255 -8.31 7.98 -7.60
N THR A 256 -9.23 8.42 -6.73
CA THR A 256 -9.17 8.17 -5.29
C THR A 256 -9.16 6.67 -5.02
N LYS A 257 -8.29 6.25 -4.12
CA LYS A 257 -8.18 4.85 -3.67
C LYS A 257 -8.75 4.70 -2.27
N ILE A 258 -9.49 3.62 -2.08
CA ILE A 258 -10.10 3.29 -0.79
C ILE A 258 -9.20 2.30 -0.04
N ASN A 259 -8.82 2.67 1.17
CA ASN A 259 -8.13 1.78 2.09
C ASN A 259 -9.12 1.19 3.11
N ALA A 260 -9.12 -0.14 3.24
CA ALA A 260 -9.81 -0.81 4.32
C ALA A 260 -8.83 -1.24 5.42
N ASN A 261 -9.28 -1.23 6.67
CA ASN A 261 -8.49 -1.70 7.80
C ASN A 261 -9.02 -3.05 8.29
N ILE A 262 -8.13 -4.00 8.46
CA ILE A 262 -8.37 -5.28 9.14
C ILE A 262 -7.36 -5.43 10.27
N GLY A 263 -7.41 -6.50 11.00
CA GLY A 263 -6.37 -6.83 11.97
C GLY A 263 -6.90 -7.66 13.12
N ASN A 264 -6.07 -8.63 13.51
CA ASN A 264 -6.24 -9.42 14.70
C ASN A 264 -5.99 -8.58 15.97
N SER A 265 -6.79 -8.80 16.99
CA SER A 265 -6.56 -8.23 18.33
C SER A 265 -6.25 -9.36 19.34
N ALA A 266 -5.75 -8.99 20.51
CA ALA A 266 -5.44 -9.95 21.57
C ALA A 266 -6.66 -10.79 22.05
N VAL A 267 -7.86 -10.41 21.64
CA VAL A 267 -9.11 -10.99 22.16
C VAL A 267 -9.73 -12.00 21.20
N THR A 268 -9.64 -11.81 19.89
CA THR A 268 -10.24 -12.75 18.90
C THR A 268 -9.87 -12.41 17.47
N SER A 269 -9.38 -13.27 16.74
CA SER A 269 -9.71 -13.72 15.38
C SER A 269 -8.70 -14.74 14.92
N SER A 270 -9.14 -15.71 14.16
CA SER A 270 -8.28 -16.71 13.54
C SER A 270 -7.62 -16.13 12.29
N VAL A 271 -6.65 -16.87 11.76
CA VAL A 271 -6.02 -16.52 10.47
C VAL A 271 -7.04 -16.53 9.35
N GLU A 272 -7.95 -17.50 9.38
CA GLU A 272 -9.02 -17.68 8.40
C GLU A 272 -9.97 -16.47 8.40
N GLU A 273 -10.36 -15.99 9.59
CA GLU A 273 -11.21 -14.80 9.74
C GLU A 273 -10.54 -13.52 9.21
N GLU A 274 -9.21 -13.36 9.37
CA GLU A 274 -8.51 -12.20 8.83
C GLU A 274 -8.44 -12.24 7.29
N VAL A 275 -8.22 -13.42 6.69
CA VAL A 275 -8.30 -13.59 5.24
C VAL A 275 -9.71 -13.33 4.74
N GLU A 276 -10.74 -13.80 5.44
CA GLU A 276 -12.14 -13.56 5.09
C GLU A 276 -12.50 -12.08 5.14
N LYS A 277 -12.07 -11.34 6.17
CA LYS A 277 -12.25 -9.89 6.27
C LYS A 277 -11.56 -9.15 5.12
N MET A 278 -10.34 -9.56 4.75
CA MET A 278 -9.65 -9.00 3.59
C MET A 278 -10.44 -9.24 2.30
N VAL A 279 -10.87 -10.47 2.05
CA VAL A 279 -11.68 -10.84 0.87
C VAL A 279 -12.98 -10.04 0.85
N TRP A 280 -13.64 -9.89 1.99
CA TRP A 280 -14.83 -9.04 2.11
C TRP A 280 -14.53 -7.60 1.70
N ALA A 281 -13.49 -6.99 2.25
CA ALA A 281 -13.12 -5.60 1.96
C ALA A 281 -12.89 -5.37 0.46
N ILE A 282 -12.13 -6.25 -0.21
CA ILE A 282 -11.85 -6.10 -1.64
C ILE A 282 -13.06 -6.36 -2.53
N ARG A 283 -13.97 -7.24 -2.13
CA ARG A 283 -15.26 -7.43 -2.82
C ARG A 283 -16.13 -6.18 -2.80
N TRP A 284 -15.98 -5.35 -1.77
CA TRP A 284 -16.65 -4.07 -1.63
C TRP A 284 -15.86 -2.88 -2.18
N GLY A 285 -14.76 -3.14 -2.92
CA GLY A 285 -14.03 -2.15 -3.67
C GLY A 285 -12.87 -1.51 -2.95
N ALA A 286 -12.34 -2.14 -1.88
CA ALA A 286 -11.08 -1.67 -1.29
C ALA A 286 -9.93 -1.83 -2.28
N ASP A 287 -9.24 -0.74 -2.57
CA ASP A 287 -8.07 -0.70 -3.46
C ASP A 287 -6.78 -1.11 -2.73
N THR A 288 -6.78 -1.05 -1.42
CA THR A 288 -5.68 -1.46 -0.54
C THR A 288 -6.22 -1.84 0.83
N VAL A 289 -5.49 -2.68 1.55
CA VAL A 289 -5.88 -3.13 2.89
C VAL A 289 -4.72 -2.91 3.85
N MET A 290 -4.98 -2.33 5.02
CA MET A 290 -4.03 -2.27 6.12
C MET A 290 -4.30 -3.37 7.13
N ASP A 291 -3.29 -4.21 7.35
CA ASP A 291 -3.24 -5.15 8.46
C ASP A 291 -2.71 -4.45 9.73
N LEU A 292 -3.62 -4.14 10.63
CA LEU A 292 -3.35 -3.49 11.91
C LEU A 292 -3.23 -4.50 13.05
N SER A 293 -2.90 -5.76 12.74
CA SER A 293 -2.81 -6.85 13.72
C SER A 293 -1.91 -6.51 14.88
N THR A 294 -2.40 -6.87 16.07
CA THR A 294 -1.70 -6.77 17.36
C THR A 294 -1.89 -8.06 18.12
N GLY A 295 -0.97 -8.40 19.03
CA GLY A 295 -1.06 -9.60 19.83
C GLY A 295 -0.31 -10.78 19.22
N ARG A 296 -0.95 -11.94 19.11
CA ARG A 296 -0.29 -13.19 18.77
C ARG A 296 -0.45 -13.57 17.32
N ASN A 297 0.44 -14.44 16.81
CA ASN A 297 0.40 -14.99 15.45
C ASN A 297 0.50 -13.95 14.32
N ILE A 298 1.05 -12.76 14.59
CA ILE A 298 1.11 -11.65 13.62
C ILE A 298 1.84 -12.07 12.34
N HIS A 299 2.99 -12.76 12.48
CA HIS A 299 3.76 -13.23 11.33
C HIS A 299 2.95 -14.17 10.43
N ASN A 300 2.36 -15.20 11.02
CA ASN A 300 1.61 -16.20 10.26
C ASN A 300 0.36 -15.60 9.64
N THR A 301 -0.41 -14.81 10.39
CA THR A 301 -1.61 -14.13 9.90
C THR A 301 -1.30 -13.26 8.68
N ARG A 302 -0.25 -12.45 8.77
CA ARG A 302 0.17 -11.58 7.66
C ARG A 302 0.60 -12.36 6.42
N GLU A 303 1.30 -13.51 6.59
CA GLU A 303 1.67 -14.36 5.46
C GLU A 303 0.44 -14.86 4.72
N TRP A 304 -0.58 -15.34 5.42
CA TRP A 304 -1.84 -15.76 4.81
C TRP A 304 -2.57 -14.62 4.10
N ILE A 305 -2.60 -13.43 4.70
CA ILE A 305 -3.19 -12.24 4.07
C ILE A 305 -2.48 -11.92 2.76
N LEU A 306 -1.16 -11.84 2.77
CA LEU A 306 -0.36 -11.47 1.59
C LEU A 306 -0.49 -12.48 0.45
N ARG A 307 -0.46 -13.79 0.75
CA ARG A 307 -0.60 -14.83 -0.29
C ARG A 307 -2.00 -14.88 -0.91
N ASN A 308 -2.98 -14.28 -0.27
CA ASN A 308 -4.38 -14.24 -0.72
C ASN A 308 -4.84 -12.84 -1.14
N SER A 309 -3.96 -11.85 -1.16
CA SER A 309 -4.32 -10.47 -1.51
C SER A 309 -3.92 -10.09 -2.93
N PRO A 310 -4.88 -9.68 -3.78
CA PRO A 310 -4.58 -9.06 -5.06
C PRO A 310 -4.33 -7.55 -4.94
N VAL A 311 -4.56 -6.95 -3.76
CA VAL A 311 -4.38 -5.52 -3.52
C VAL A 311 -3.18 -5.26 -2.61
N PRO A 312 -2.56 -4.07 -2.65
CA PRO A 312 -1.46 -3.74 -1.77
C PRO A 312 -1.83 -3.88 -0.30
N ILE A 313 -0.91 -4.46 0.48
CA ILE A 313 -1.04 -4.62 1.93
C ILE A 313 -0.12 -3.65 2.64
N GLY A 314 -0.70 -2.85 3.54
CA GLY A 314 0.03 -1.98 4.45
C GLY A 314 0.05 -2.51 5.87
N THR A 315 1.06 -2.13 6.65
CA THR A 315 1.17 -2.47 8.07
C THR A 315 1.68 -1.30 8.90
N VAL A 316 1.66 -1.49 10.22
CA VAL A 316 2.28 -0.58 11.20
C VAL A 316 3.35 -1.36 11.96
N PRO A 317 4.61 -1.40 11.50
CA PRO A 317 5.63 -2.31 12.02
C PRO A 317 5.89 -2.18 13.53
N ILE A 318 5.70 -0.97 14.09
CA ILE A 318 5.90 -0.74 15.52
C ILE A 318 4.93 -1.55 16.41
N TYR A 319 3.78 -1.98 15.87
CA TYR A 319 2.85 -2.80 16.63
C TYR A 319 3.42 -4.19 16.89
N GLN A 320 3.98 -4.83 15.85
CA GLN A 320 4.66 -6.11 16.00
C GLN A 320 5.97 -5.97 16.81
N ALA A 321 6.75 -4.91 16.58
CA ALA A 321 7.95 -4.67 17.37
C ALA A 321 7.64 -4.52 18.86
N LEU A 322 6.51 -3.88 19.21
CA LEU A 322 6.04 -3.79 20.59
C LEU A 322 5.69 -5.15 21.18
N GLU A 323 5.03 -6.03 20.42
CA GLU A 323 4.73 -7.39 20.87
C GLU A 323 6.01 -8.21 21.09
N LYS A 324 7.04 -8.04 20.25
CA LYS A 324 8.36 -8.70 20.42
C LYS A 324 9.03 -8.35 21.75
N VAL A 325 8.72 -7.19 22.33
CA VAL A 325 9.22 -6.75 23.63
C VAL A 325 8.18 -6.87 24.75
N ASN A 326 7.19 -7.76 24.57
CA ASN A 326 6.11 -8.05 25.52
C ASN A 326 5.27 -6.83 25.90
N GLY A 327 4.99 -5.94 24.95
CA GLY A 327 4.14 -4.78 25.12
C GLY A 327 4.76 -3.61 25.90
N ASP A 328 6.07 -3.64 26.19
CA ASP A 328 6.75 -2.58 26.93
C ASP A 328 7.48 -1.61 25.98
N PRO A 329 6.93 -0.43 25.69
CA PRO A 329 7.55 0.53 24.80
C PRO A 329 8.98 0.92 25.19
N VAL A 330 9.30 0.91 26.48
CA VAL A 330 10.63 1.30 26.97
C VAL A 330 11.72 0.31 26.55
N LYS A 331 11.36 -0.94 26.31
CA LYS A 331 12.29 -1.99 25.84
C LYS A 331 12.51 -2.03 24.34
N LEU A 332 11.77 -1.20 23.57
CA LEU A 332 12.00 -1.10 22.14
C LEU A 332 13.41 -0.54 21.87
N ASP A 333 14.07 -1.14 20.87
CA ASP A 333 15.33 -0.63 20.35
C ASP A 333 15.34 -0.67 18.81
N TRP A 334 16.38 -0.08 18.25
CA TRP A 334 16.58 -0.03 16.81
C TRP A 334 16.71 -1.40 16.18
N GLU A 335 17.44 -2.32 16.80
CA GLU A 335 17.71 -3.65 16.23
C GLU A 335 16.43 -4.50 16.16
N CYS A 336 15.60 -4.46 17.20
CA CYS A 336 14.29 -5.12 17.21
C CYS A 336 13.38 -4.54 16.13
N TYR A 337 13.36 -3.21 15.98
CA TYR A 337 12.54 -2.55 14.97
C TYR A 337 13.03 -2.85 13.56
N LYS A 338 14.33 -2.76 13.30
CA LYS A 338 14.97 -3.08 12.04
C LYS A 338 14.73 -4.54 11.62
N ASP A 339 14.89 -5.50 12.55
CA ASP A 339 14.59 -6.91 12.32
C ASP A 339 13.12 -7.11 11.92
N THR A 340 12.21 -6.34 12.53
CA THR A 340 10.79 -6.37 12.19
C THR A 340 10.52 -5.81 10.79
N LEU A 341 11.19 -4.72 10.39
CA LEU A 341 11.07 -4.20 9.03
C LEU A 341 11.55 -5.21 7.99
N ILE A 342 12.71 -5.85 8.22
CA ILE A 342 13.24 -6.87 7.31
C ILE A 342 12.25 -8.02 7.15
N GLU A 343 11.71 -8.53 8.26
CA GLU A 343 10.70 -9.59 8.26
C GLU A 343 9.51 -9.24 7.35
N GLN A 344 8.95 -8.06 7.53
CA GLN A 344 7.77 -7.63 6.80
C GLN A 344 8.07 -7.31 5.32
N CYS A 345 9.26 -6.78 5.02
CA CYS A 345 9.72 -6.60 3.64
C CYS A 345 9.85 -7.94 2.91
N GLU A 346 10.42 -8.96 3.56
CA GLU A 346 10.60 -10.30 2.99
C GLU A 346 9.28 -11.02 2.76
N GLN A 347 8.28 -10.80 3.61
CA GLN A 347 6.94 -11.33 3.42
C GLN A 347 6.19 -10.68 2.24
N GLY A 348 6.51 -9.43 1.89
CA GLY A 348 5.90 -8.75 0.75
C GLY A 348 4.97 -7.60 1.12
N VAL A 349 5.05 -7.04 2.32
CA VAL A 349 4.25 -5.85 2.68
C VAL A 349 4.63 -4.68 1.78
N ASP A 350 3.63 -4.03 1.18
CA ASP A 350 3.81 -3.04 0.13
C ASP A 350 4.09 -1.63 0.66
N TYR A 351 3.60 -1.31 1.86
CA TYR A 351 3.86 -0.01 2.48
C TYR A 351 3.80 -0.08 4.01
N PHE A 352 4.60 0.77 4.65
CA PHE A 352 4.68 0.85 6.10
C PHE A 352 4.21 2.20 6.62
N THR A 353 3.35 2.17 7.66
CA THR A 353 3.08 3.35 8.46
C THR A 353 4.17 3.53 9.51
N ILE A 354 5.00 4.56 9.34
CA ILE A 354 6.15 4.85 10.20
C ILE A 354 5.96 6.23 10.86
N HIS A 355 6.04 6.25 12.20
CA HIS A 355 5.80 7.44 13.01
C HIS A 355 7.10 8.24 13.27
N ALA A 356 7.88 8.50 12.21
CA ALA A 356 9.18 9.17 12.32
C ALA A 356 9.11 10.63 12.76
N GLY A 357 7.94 11.27 12.63
CA GLY A 357 7.73 12.67 13.02
C GLY A 357 7.48 12.89 14.51
N VAL A 358 7.43 11.84 15.34
CA VAL A 358 7.31 11.97 16.80
C VAL A 358 8.67 12.33 17.38
N ARG A 359 8.86 13.62 17.66
CA ARG A 359 10.11 14.13 18.19
C ARG A 359 9.97 14.54 19.64
N LEU A 360 11.04 14.30 20.43
CA LEU A 360 11.07 14.63 21.86
C LEU A 360 10.68 16.09 22.13
N ALA A 361 11.20 17.01 21.33
CA ALA A 361 10.92 18.43 21.46
C ALA A 361 9.45 18.85 21.25
N TYR A 362 8.63 17.99 20.63
CA TYR A 362 7.23 18.32 20.31
C TYR A 362 6.21 17.64 21.23
N ILE A 363 6.61 16.64 22.02
CA ILE A 363 5.70 15.87 22.87
C ILE A 363 4.99 16.78 23.89
N HIS A 364 5.69 17.72 24.50
CA HIS A 364 5.10 18.64 25.50
C HIS A 364 3.99 19.52 24.91
N LEU A 365 3.99 19.79 23.60
CA LEU A 365 2.95 20.59 22.94
C LEU A 365 1.58 19.87 22.93
N THR A 366 1.55 18.57 23.20
CA THR A 366 0.33 17.78 23.24
C THR A 366 -0.28 17.67 24.63
N ALA A 367 0.43 18.15 25.69
CA ALA A 367 0.04 17.93 27.08
C ALA A 367 -1.28 18.57 27.49
N ASN A 368 -1.64 19.70 26.88
CA ASN A 368 -2.86 20.45 27.21
C ASN A 368 -4.06 20.12 26.30
N ARG A 369 -3.94 19.09 25.45
CA ARG A 369 -5.04 18.64 24.61
C ARG A 369 -6.02 17.76 25.41
N VAL A 370 -7.29 17.77 25.06
CA VAL A 370 -8.33 16.94 25.70
C VAL A 370 -7.99 15.44 25.58
N THR A 371 -7.52 15.00 24.41
CA THR A 371 -7.22 13.58 24.13
C THR A 371 -5.72 13.27 24.11
N GLY A 372 -4.84 14.26 24.27
CA GLY A 372 -3.39 14.09 24.23
C GLY A 372 -2.90 13.57 22.85
N ILE A 373 -2.35 12.38 22.79
CA ILE A 373 -1.89 11.70 21.56
C ILE A 373 -2.75 10.45 21.36
N VAL A 374 -3.68 10.49 20.41
CA VAL A 374 -4.58 9.36 20.06
C VAL A 374 -3.87 8.35 19.16
N SER A 375 -2.93 8.79 18.34
CA SER A 375 -2.12 7.88 17.53
C SER A 375 -1.42 6.82 18.38
N ARG A 376 -1.77 5.53 18.20
CA ARG A 376 -1.17 4.42 18.96
C ARG A 376 0.36 4.34 18.77
N GLY A 377 0.83 4.37 17.52
CA GLY A 377 2.27 4.35 17.24
C GLY A 377 2.97 5.62 17.75
N GLY A 378 2.29 6.76 17.67
CA GLY A 378 2.78 8.03 18.21
C GLY A 378 2.93 8.01 19.73
N SER A 379 1.94 7.49 20.46
CA SER A 379 1.98 7.38 21.92
C SER A 379 3.06 6.39 22.40
N ILE A 380 3.28 5.28 21.67
CA ILE A 380 4.37 4.34 21.93
C ILE A 380 5.71 5.06 21.86
N MET A 381 5.97 5.78 20.75
CA MET A 381 7.23 6.52 20.57
C MET A 381 7.38 7.69 21.54
N ALA A 382 6.30 8.40 21.84
CA ALA A 382 6.33 9.48 22.84
C ALA A 382 6.73 8.93 24.23
N LYS A 383 6.17 7.79 24.65
CA LYS A 383 6.55 7.12 25.91
C LYS A 383 8.03 6.71 25.88
N TRP A 384 8.51 6.16 24.75
CA TRP A 384 9.91 5.79 24.57
C TRP A 384 10.83 7.00 24.75
N CYS A 385 10.56 8.09 24.02
CA CYS A 385 11.37 9.31 24.07
C CYS A 385 11.44 9.92 25.48
N LEU A 386 10.31 9.96 26.18
CA LEU A 386 10.24 10.48 27.54
C LEU A 386 10.98 9.59 28.55
N ALA A 387 10.87 8.27 28.44
CA ALA A 387 11.52 7.33 29.34
C ALA A 387 13.04 7.34 29.19
N HIS A 388 13.53 7.50 27.96
CA HIS A 388 14.97 7.48 27.67
C HIS A 388 15.60 8.89 27.64
N HIS A 389 14.80 9.96 27.70
CA HIS A 389 15.27 11.35 27.49
C HIS A 389 16.11 11.50 26.22
N LYS A 390 15.69 10.80 25.14
CA LYS A 390 16.36 10.76 23.84
C LYS A 390 15.40 11.04 22.70
N GLU A 391 15.95 11.50 21.57
CA GLU A 391 15.20 11.63 20.34
C GLU A 391 14.77 10.24 19.82
N SER A 392 13.65 10.20 19.10
CA SER A 392 13.11 8.98 18.50
C SER A 392 14.12 8.31 17.56
N PHE A 393 14.40 7.05 17.76
CA PHE A 393 15.26 6.28 16.84
C PHE A 393 14.64 6.17 15.43
N LEU A 394 13.32 6.28 15.28
CA LEU A 394 12.67 6.34 13.96
C LEU A 394 13.04 7.62 13.20
N TYR A 395 13.24 8.73 13.92
CA TYR A 395 13.70 9.98 13.34
C TYR A 395 15.20 9.94 13.04
N GLU A 396 16.02 9.52 14.03
CA GLU A 396 17.49 9.50 13.88
C GLU A 396 17.96 8.50 12.82
N ARG A 397 17.28 7.36 12.68
CA ARG A 397 17.62 6.28 11.74
C ARG A 397 16.78 6.29 10.46
N PHE A 398 16.11 7.40 10.16
CA PHE A 398 15.19 7.45 9.02
C PHE A 398 15.89 7.13 7.68
N GLY A 399 17.14 7.57 7.50
CA GLY A 399 17.96 7.21 6.34
C GLY A 399 18.16 5.70 6.18
N GLU A 400 18.48 4.99 7.29
CA GLU A 400 18.64 3.53 7.27
C GLU A 400 17.32 2.81 6.96
N ILE A 401 16.19 3.38 7.42
CA ILE A 401 14.86 2.86 7.06
C ILE A 401 14.62 3.01 5.56
N CYS A 402 14.94 4.16 4.98
CA CYS A 402 14.82 4.39 3.54
C CYS A 402 15.67 3.39 2.73
N ASP A 403 16.93 3.20 3.13
CA ASP A 403 17.85 2.27 2.46
C ASP A 403 17.36 0.82 2.54
N LEU A 404 16.76 0.45 3.67
CA LEU A 404 16.18 -0.87 3.84
C LEU A 404 14.97 -1.07 2.93
N MET A 405 14.01 -0.14 2.96
CA MET A 405 12.77 -0.23 2.20
C MET A 405 13.03 -0.19 0.68
N ARG A 406 14.03 0.58 0.25
CA ARG A 406 14.48 0.63 -1.15
C ARG A 406 14.83 -0.75 -1.71
N LYS A 407 15.44 -1.64 -0.92
CA LYS A 407 15.86 -2.99 -1.36
C LYS A 407 14.71 -3.89 -1.77
N TYR A 408 13.50 -3.57 -1.34
CA TYR A 408 12.29 -4.38 -1.54
C TYR A 408 11.17 -3.62 -2.26
N ASP A 409 11.39 -2.38 -2.67
CA ASP A 409 10.38 -1.49 -3.27
C ASP A 409 9.15 -1.28 -2.36
N VAL A 410 9.40 -0.99 -1.08
CA VAL A 410 8.35 -0.72 -0.09
C VAL A 410 8.11 0.78 0.01
N SER A 411 6.85 1.19 0.00
CA SER A 411 6.44 2.59 0.10
C SER A 411 6.23 3.03 1.55
N PHE A 412 6.29 4.36 1.79
CA PHE A 412 5.95 4.95 3.07
C PHE A 412 4.50 5.41 3.12
N SER A 413 3.85 5.15 4.26
CA SER A 413 2.73 5.91 4.79
C SER A 413 3.25 6.61 6.04
N LEU A 414 3.63 7.88 5.94
CA LEU A 414 4.18 8.60 7.09
C LEU A 414 3.08 8.84 8.12
N GLY A 415 3.23 8.21 9.28
CA GLY A 415 2.22 8.21 10.33
C GLY A 415 2.08 9.58 10.98
N ASP A 416 0.83 10.04 11.13
CA ASP A 416 0.50 11.21 11.95
C ASP A 416 0.61 10.87 13.44
N GLY A 417 1.85 10.96 13.94
CA GLY A 417 2.20 10.47 15.28
C GLY A 417 1.69 11.33 16.42
N LEU A 418 1.40 12.60 16.19
CA LEU A 418 0.97 13.53 17.24
C LEU A 418 -0.49 13.99 17.11
N ARG A 419 -1.30 13.34 16.27
CA ARG A 419 -2.71 13.71 16.13
C ARG A 419 -3.48 13.53 17.44
N PRO A 420 -4.44 14.44 17.72
CA PRO A 420 -5.35 14.37 18.86
C PRO A 420 -6.42 13.29 18.68
#